data_906bc3d1aceffefd3e6dc63e6c46ee21
#
_entry.id   906bc3d1aceffefd3e6dc63e6c46ee21
#
_cell.length_a   1.000
_cell.length_b   1.000
_cell.length_c   1.000
_cell.angle_alpha   90.00
_cell.angle_beta   90.00
_cell.angle_gamma   90.00
#
_symmetry.space_group_name_H-M   'P 1'
#
loop_
_entity.id
_entity.type
_entity.pdbx_description
1 polymer ?
#
loop_
_entity_poly.entity_id
_entity_poly.type
_entity_poly.pdbx_seq_one_letter_code
_entity_poly.pdbx_strand_id
1 'polypeptide(L)'
;MAVLGINCAGRWTNVGVAEGGAMLAETNRELARRQSELLPSITEETLAAAGVALEDISLVALGTGPGYYTGIRAGIAYGAALARAIGVKAVPLSSLELFVWDMRDEYELLAPVFRARTSHCY
;
A
#
# COMPACT_ATOMS: atom_id res chain seq x y z
N MET A 1 -9.25 15.02 -5.92
CA MET A 1 -8.42 14.72 -4.73
C MET A 1 -7.84 13.33 -4.88
N ALA A 2 -6.53 13.27 -4.99
CA ALA A 2 -5.83 12.01 -5.21
C ALA A 2 -5.48 11.31 -3.88
N VAL A 3 -5.46 9.99 -3.92
CA VAL A 3 -5.07 9.11 -2.81
C VAL A 3 -3.81 8.36 -3.19
N LEU A 4 -2.82 8.38 -2.30
CA LEU A 4 -1.61 7.56 -2.43
C LEU A 4 -1.77 6.29 -1.59
N GLY A 5 -1.66 5.13 -2.21
CA GLY A 5 -1.67 3.83 -1.55
C GLY A 5 -0.27 3.21 -1.47
N ILE A 6 0.11 2.68 -0.30
CA ILE A 6 1.38 1.99 -0.09
C ILE A 6 1.11 0.68 0.64
N ASN A 7 1.51 -0.44 0.04
CA ASN A 7 1.39 -1.76 0.65
C ASN A 7 2.68 -2.56 0.47
N CYS A 8 3.31 -2.91 1.58
CA CYS A 8 4.54 -3.69 1.63
C CYS A 8 4.37 -5.00 2.43
N ALA A 9 3.13 -5.45 2.61
CA ALA A 9 2.82 -6.63 3.43
C ALA A 9 3.14 -7.96 2.73
N GLY A 10 3.18 -7.96 1.41
CA GLY A 10 3.46 -9.13 0.60
C GLY A 10 4.91 -9.18 0.09
N ARG A 11 5.16 -10.14 -0.79
CA ARG A 11 6.42 -10.27 -1.55
C ARG A 11 6.67 -9.04 -2.42
N TRP A 12 5.61 -8.47 -2.97
CA TRP A 12 5.62 -7.29 -3.81
C TRP A 12 5.35 -6.05 -2.97
N THR A 13 6.10 -5.01 -3.26
CA THR A 13 5.81 -3.66 -2.79
C THR A 13 4.94 -2.98 -3.83
N ASN A 14 3.79 -2.52 -3.39
CA ASN A 14 2.79 -1.89 -4.23
C ASN A 14 2.67 -0.41 -3.84
N VAL A 15 2.79 0.47 -4.81
CA VAL A 15 2.49 1.90 -4.66
C VAL A 15 1.52 2.28 -5.77
N GLY A 16 0.44 2.95 -5.40
CA GLY A 16 -0.59 3.35 -6.35
C GLY A 16 -1.12 4.75 -6.09
N VAL A 17 -1.55 5.42 -7.12
CA VAL A 17 -2.24 6.72 -7.07
C VAL A 17 -3.60 6.57 -7.72
N ALA A 18 -4.64 6.94 -7.00
CA ALA A 18 -6.01 6.88 -7.46
C ALA A 18 -6.76 8.19 -7.21
N GLU A 19 -7.71 8.51 -8.07
CA GLU A 19 -8.58 9.67 -7.93
C GLU A 19 -9.97 9.36 -8.46
N GLY A 20 -10.99 9.80 -7.75
CA GLY A 20 -12.39 9.63 -8.18
C GLY A 20 -12.82 8.17 -8.37
N GLY A 21 -12.17 7.23 -7.68
CA GLY A 21 -12.42 5.79 -7.82
C GLY A 21 -11.66 5.13 -8.99
N ALA A 22 -10.87 5.87 -9.74
CA ALA A 22 -10.04 5.34 -10.81
C ALA A 22 -8.56 5.26 -10.40
N MET A 23 -7.89 4.18 -10.79
CA MET A 23 -6.44 4.06 -10.67
C MET A 23 -5.77 4.89 -11.76
N LEU A 24 -4.93 5.85 -11.37
CA LEU A 24 -4.18 6.69 -12.31
C LEU A 24 -2.83 6.07 -12.68
N ALA A 25 -2.15 5.52 -11.69
CA ALA A 25 -0.89 4.79 -11.88
C ALA A 25 -0.63 3.83 -10.73
N GLU A 26 0.07 2.75 -11.02
CA GLU A 26 0.58 1.85 -10.00
C GLU A 26 1.98 1.33 -10.36
N THR A 27 2.76 1.06 -9.34
CA THR A 27 4.08 0.43 -9.45
C THR A 27 4.12 -0.76 -8.51
N ASN A 28 4.40 -1.94 -9.07
CA ASN A 28 4.51 -3.20 -8.34
C ASN A 28 5.92 -3.74 -8.51
N ARG A 29 6.69 -3.84 -7.42
CA ARG A 29 8.08 -4.33 -7.47
C ARG A 29 8.39 -5.30 -6.34
N GLU A 30 9.14 -6.32 -6.66
CA GLU A 30 9.74 -7.21 -5.69
C GLU A 30 11.05 -6.58 -5.18
N LEU A 31 11.03 -6.05 -3.96
CA LEU A 31 12.17 -5.33 -3.39
C LEU A 31 13.01 -6.16 -2.42
N ALA A 32 12.60 -7.39 -2.12
CA ALA A 32 13.19 -8.21 -1.07
C ALA A 32 13.22 -7.46 0.27
N ARG A 33 14.39 -7.00 0.72
CA ARG A 33 14.56 -6.25 1.97
C ARG A 33 14.94 -4.78 1.78
N ARG A 34 14.75 -4.26 0.56
CA ARG A 34 15.17 -2.90 0.18
C ARG A 34 14.01 -1.89 0.18
N GLN A 35 12.89 -2.20 0.85
CA GLN A 35 11.71 -1.33 0.87
C GLN A 35 12.05 0.07 1.41
N SER A 36 12.74 0.15 2.54
CA SER A 36 13.09 1.45 3.16
C SER A 36 13.99 2.32 2.28
N GLU A 37 14.83 1.70 1.45
CA GLU A 37 15.72 2.40 0.54
C GLU A 37 14.99 2.90 -0.71
N LEU A 38 14.09 2.09 -1.26
CA LEU A 38 13.52 2.28 -2.59
C LEU A 38 12.10 2.90 -2.58
N LEU A 39 11.38 2.86 -1.47
CA LEU A 39 10.03 3.44 -1.38
C LEU A 39 9.95 4.90 -1.82
N PRO A 40 10.88 5.80 -1.43
CA PRO A 40 10.82 7.18 -1.88
C PRO A 40 10.87 7.31 -3.40
N SER A 41 11.83 6.66 -4.06
CA SER A 41 11.97 6.72 -5.52
C SER A 41 10.79 6.09 -6.27
N ILE A 42 10.24 4.97 -5.75
CA ILE A 42 9.07 4.33 -6.33
C ILE A 42 7.83 5.23 -6.18
N THR A 43 7.70 5.92 -5.05
CA THR A 43 6.59 6.86 -4.83
C THR A 43 6.67 8.04 -5.81
N GLU A 44 7.85 8.63 -5.98
CA GLU A 44 8.08 9.71 -6.96
C GLU A 44 7.78 9.25 -8.39
N GLU A 45 8.25 8.07 -8.77
CA GLU A 45 8.00 7.48 -10.09
C GLU A 45 6.50 7.26 -10.33
N THR A 46 5.78 6.75 -9.33
CA THR A 46 4.35 6.49 -9.44
C THR A 46 3.53 7.78 -9.53
N LEU A 47 3.89 8.80 -8.74
CA LEU A 47 3.28 10.13 -8.81
C LEU A 47 3.51 10.78 -10.19
N ALA A 48 4.74 10.71 -10.70
CA ALA A 48 5.07 11.23 -12.02
C ALA A 48 4.28 10.51 -13.13
N ALA A 49 4.16 9.19 -13.06
CA ALA A 49 3.36 8.39 -13.99
C ALA A 49 1.86 8.72 -13.92
N ALA A 50 1.36 9.05 -12.73
CA ALA A 50 -0.02 9.50 -12.53
C ALA A 50 -0.27 10.94 -12.99
N GLY A 51 0.78 11.73 -13.20
CA GLY A 51 0.66 13.17 -13.46
C GLY A 51 0.13 13.97 -12.27
N VAL A 52 0.34 13.48 -11.05
CA VAL A 52 -0.15 14.05 -9.79
C VAL A 52 1.03 14.58 -8.98
N ALA A 53 0.96 15.83 -8.53
CA ALA A 53 1.96 16.39 -7.63
C ALA A 53 1.74 15.87 -6.19
N LEU A 54 2.80 15.83 -5.40
CA LEU A 54 2.72 15.33 -4.02
C LEU A 54 1.77 16.18 -3.16
N GLU A 55 1.73 17.47 -3.39
CA GLU A 55 0.83 18.43 -2.72
C GLU A 55 -0.66 18.24 -3.05
N ASP A 56 -0.98 17.53 -4.14
CA ASP A 56 -2.35 17.22 -4.53
C ASP A 56 -2.88 15.93 -3.88
N ILE A 57 -2.02 15.22 -3.16
CA ILE A 57 -2.42 14.06 -2.36
C ILE A 57 -3.22 14.53 -1.16
N SER A 58 -4.41 13.99 -0.99
CA SER A 58 -5.33 14.30 0.10
C SER A 58 -5.36 13.27 1.22
N LEU A 59 -4.84 12.06 0.95
CA LEU A 59 -4.84 10.95 1.88
C LEU A 59 -3.75 9.95 1.51
N VAL A 60 -3.12 9.34 2.50
CA VAL A 60 -2.21 8.20 2.32
C VAL A 60 -2.82 6.95 2.93
N ALA A 61 -3.09 5.93 2.12
CA ALA A 61 -3.60 4.63 2.54
C ALA A 61 -2.43 3.65 2.73
N LEU A 62 -2.41 2.94 3.86
CA LEU A 62 -1.29 2.09 4.26
C LEU A 62 -1.75 0.66 4.53
N GLY A 63 -1.17 -0.31 3.84
CA GLY A 63 -1.30 -1.72 4.17
C GLY A 63 -0.60 -2.03 5.49
N THR A 64 -1.38 -2.47 6.50
CA THR A 64 -0.88 -2.65 7.88
C THR A 64 -0.64 -4.09 8.27
N GLY A 65 -0.82 -5.02 7.35
CA GLY A 65 -0.67 -6.44 7.62
C GLY A 65 -2.01 -7.14 7.84
N PRO A 66 -1.98 -8.44 8.13
CA PRO A 66 -0.79 -9.28 8.33
C PRO A 66 0.06 -9.48 7.07
N GLY A 67 1.33 -9.88 7.27
CA GLY A 67 2.27 -10.13 6.17
C GLY A 67 3.74 -10.07 6.61
N TYR A 68 4.62 -9.77 5.69
CA TYR A 68 6.06 -9.67 5.97
C TYR A 68 6.37 -8.50 6.90
N TYR A 69 6.83 -8.82 8.10
CA TYR A 69 7.07 -7.87 9.19
C TYR A 69 7.98 -6.70 8.80
N THR A 70 9.11 -6.98 8.16
CA THR A 70 10.07 -5.93 7.74
C THR A 70 9.46 -4.99 6.71
N GLY A 71 8.73 -5.52 5.72
CA GLY A 71 8.05 -4.73 4.70
C GLY A 71 6.95 -3.85 5.29
N ILE A 72 6.10 -4.42 6.13
CA ILE A 72 5.02 -3.70 6.82
C ILE A 72 5.57 -2.51 7.60
N ARG A 73 6.61 -2.72 8.39
CA ARG A 73 7.25 -1.63 9.17
C ARG A 73 7.81 -0.53 8.28
N ALA A 74 8.52 -0.89 7.23
CA ALA A 74 9.07 0.08 6.28
C ALA A 74 7.96 0.89 5.59
N GLY A 75 6.91 0.23 5.11
CA GLY A 75 5.77 0.87 4.45
C GLY A 75 5.01 1.82 5.37
N ILE A 76 4.70 1.37 6.59
CA ILE A 76 3.99 2.21 7.59
C ILE A 76 4.86 3.39 8.01
N ALA A 77 6.13 3.17 8.33
CA ALA A 77 7.03 4.25 8.77
C ALA A 77 7.19 5.33 7.69
N TYR A 78 7.45 4.92 6.46
CA TYR A 78 7.57 5.82 5.32
C TYR A 78 6.26 6.56 5.02
N GLY A 79 5.16 5.84 4.86
CA GLY A 79 3.89 6.44 4.47
C GLY A 79 3.29 7.34 5.56
N ALA A 80 3.44 6.98 6.84
CA ALA A 80 3.00 7.83 7.95
C ALA A 80 3.86 9.10 8.07
N ALA A 81 5.18 9.00 7.88
CA ALA A 81 6.06 10.15 7.85
C ALA A 81 5.74 11.09 6.68
N LEU A 82 5.49 10.52 5.49
CA LEU A 82 5.10 11.26 4.31
C LEU A 82 3.77 12.00 4.52
N ALA A 83 2.73 11.30 5.00
CA ALA A 83 1.42 11.88 5.29
C ALA A 83 1.54 13.05 6.29
N ARG A 84 2.35 12.88 7.34
CA ARG A 84 2.63 13.94 8.31
C ARG A 84 3.34 15.13 7.65
N ALA A 85 4.32 14.88 6.80
CA ALA A 85 5.11 15.94 6.15
C ALA A 85 4.25 16.81 5.22
N ILE A 86 3.29 16.21 4.50
CA ILE A 86 2.39 16.93 3.59
C ILE A 86 1.07 17.36 4.28
N GLY A 87 0.89 17.07 5.57
CA GLY A 87 -0.26 17.54 6.35
C GLY A 87 -1.58 16.82 6.07
N VAL A 88 -1.53 15.56 5.59
CA VAL A 88 -2.73 14.77 5.30
C VAL A 88 -2.90 13.59 6.26
N LYS A 89 -4.06 12.94 6.23
CA LYS A 89 -4.33 11.75 7.04
C LYS A 89 -3.65 10.51 6.46
N ALA A 90 -3.10 9.66 7.34
CA ALA A 90 -2.75 8.29 7.04
C ALA A 90 -3.88 7.36 7.48
N VAL A 91 -4.34 6.48 6.59
CA VAL A 91 -5.44 5.54 6.85
C VAL A 91 -4.91 4.11 6.77
N PRO A 92 -5.01 3.33 7.86
CA PRO A 92 -4.60 1.94 7.85
C PRO A 92 -5.64 1.07 7.13
N LEU A 93 -5.16 0.12 6.33
CA LEU A 93 -5.97 -0.88 5.66
C LEU A 93 -5.43 -2.29 5.96
N SER A 94 -6.33 -3.21 6.27
CA SER A 94 -5.97 -4.61 6.49
C SER A 94 -5.49 -5.25 5.18
N SER A 95 -4.34 -5.96 5.24
CA SER A 95 -3.86 -6.71 4.08
C SER A 95 -4.80 -7.86 3.69
N LEU A 96 -5.55 -8.40 4.64
CA LEU A 96 -6.56 -9.43 4.38
C LEU A 96 -7.74 -8.85 3.58
N GLU A 97 -8.22 -7.67 3.95
CA GLU A 97 -9.27 -6.98 3.19
C GLU A 97 -8.82 -6.59 1.79
N LEU A 98 -7.62 -6.03 1.67
CA LEU A 98 -7.05 -5.67 0.36
C LEU A 98 -6.92 -6.88 -0.56
N PHE A 99 -6.58 -8.05 -0.02
CA PHE A 99 -6.40 -9.27 -0.80
C PHE A 99 -7.69 -9.78 -1.46
N VAL A 100 -8.84 -9.57 -0.83
CA VAL A 100 -10.15 -10.03 -1.33
C VAL A 100 -11.00 -8.91 -1.91
N TRP A 101 -10.49 -7.68 -1.91
CA TRP A 101 -11.28 -6.50 -2.27
C TRP A 101 -11.96 -6.60 -3.63
N ASP A 102 -11.26 -7.10 -4.64
CA ASP A 102 -11.78 -7.23 -6.00
C ASP A 102 -12.86 -8.32 -6.14
N MET A 103 -12.89 -9.27 -5.21
CA MET A 103 -13.84 -10.39 -5.19
C MET A 103 -15.05 -10.15 -4.28
N ARG A 104 -15.11 -9.03 -3.55
CA ARG A 104 -16.13 -8.76 -2.52
C ARG A 104 -17.58 -8.80 -3.02
N ASP A 105 -17.79 -8.45 -4.29
CA ASP A 105 -19.10 -8.40 -4.90
C ASP A 105 -19.49 -9.74 -5.58
N GLU A 106 -18.57 -10.71 -5.67
CA GLU A 106 -18.77 -12.00 -6.31
C GLU A 106 -19.21 -13.09 -5.35
N TYR A 107 -18.88 -12.94 -4.05
CA TYR A 107 -19.10 -13.97 -3.04
C TYR A 107 -19.75 -13.40 -1.78
N GLU A 108 -20.70 -14.15 -1.22
CA GLU A 108 -21.38 -13.81 0.03
C GLU A 108 -20.43 -13.91 1.25
N LEU A 109 -19.44 -14.81 1.20
CA LEU A 109 -18.45 -15.00 2.25
C LEU A 109 -17.06 -15.18 1.63
N LEU A 110 -16.10 -14.40 2.10
CA LEU A 110 -14.68 -14.49 1.75
C LEU A 110 -13.85 -14.69 3.01
N ALA A 111 -12.96 -15.67 2.98
CA ALA A 111 -12.05 -15.99 4.08
C ALA A 111 -10.60 -15.94 3.60
N PRO A 112 -9.95 -14.77 3.57
CA PRO A 112 -8.54 -14.65 3.20
C PRO A 112 -7.64 -15.28 4.27
N VAL A 113 -6.65 -16.04 3.84
CA VAL A 113 -5.69 -16.69 4.71
C VAL A 113 -4.27 -16.43 4.24
N PHE A 114 -3.42 -15.87 5.09
CA PHE A 114 -2.02 -15.67 4.84
C PHE A 114 -1.15 -16.60 5.66
N ARG A 115 -0.14 -17.16 5.04
CA ARG A 115 0.85 -17.98 5.75
C ARG A 115 1.69 -17.09 6.69
N ALA A 116 1.67 -17.38 7.99
CA ALA A 116 2.43 -16.65 9.00
C ALA A 116 3.82 -17.27 9.23
N ARG A 117 3.84 -18.56 9.60
CA ARG A 117 5.04 -19.37 9.85
C ARG A 117 4.78 -20.81 9.43
N THR A 118 5.74 -21.70 9.64
CA THR A 118 5.70 -23.09 9.17
C THR A 118 4.40 -23.85 9.51
N SER A 119 3.73 -23.53 10.62
CA SER A 119 2.51 -24.19 11.07
C SER A 119 1.38 -23.23 11.45
N HIS A 120 1.49 -21.94 11.06
CA HIS A 120 0.52 -20.93 11.44
C HIS A 120 0.12 -20.09 10.22
N CYS A 121 -1.13 -19.62 10.22
CA CYS A 121 -1.68 -18.67 9.27
C CYS A 121 -2.46 -17.57 10.01
N TYR A 122 -2.58 -16.44 9.35
CA TYR A 122 -3.46 -15.33 9.76
C TYR A 122 -4.83 -15.50 9.14
#